data_9738434dcfb28167705ea3e77d484487
#
_entry.id   9738434dcfb28167705ea3e77d484487
#
_cell.length_a   1.000
_cell.length_b   1.000
_cell.length_c   1.000
_cell.angle_alpha   90.00
_cell.angle_beta   90.00
_cell.angle_gamma   90.00
#
_symmetry.space_group_name_H-M   'P 1'
#
loop_
_entity.id
_entity.type
_entity.pdbx_description
1 polymer ?
#
loop_
_entity_poly.entity_id
_entity_poly.type
_entity_poly.pdbx_seq_one_letter_code
_entity_poly.pdbx_strand_id
1 'polypeptide(L)'
;IDFVGQANARYNFEERFRALLSVTTGGTVKQIQTGFPGLPSGCVIEIEKRAQAVILDNIRQFFGRGESRMQSLIRNFESDSGEALTLQNFLRFYRLTAKSFYVQAKRSFARCCADAGKREDFPLTDFELSANKALAKGWWADIDSPELIRQIRLLLSTPDLRMEVETEGDRERRLTEMFAELLRSGQKDTADPVSRIEELRANPVIASELLDLLTISEHSRNSVPVVCDPAPDGIPFETGCTYTRNQILIAMDKLCTWREGVKYFKNRKADVFLITINKSESDFTSSTRYEDYAINDREFHWQSQSQTRSTSETATRYFHHEERGSRIFLFVRERRTDPETKSAMSYTCLVEVVYVSHQGSAPINIVWRLKTPLSSHLLQICQASR
;
A
#
# COMPACT_ATOMS: atom_id res chain seq x y z
N ILE A 1 16.11 -32.33 12.69
CA ILE A 1 17.49 -31.78 12.71
C ILE A 1 18.44 -32.84 12.15
N ASP A 2 18.35 -34.08 12.59
CA ASP A 2 19.16 -35.18 12.03
C ASP A 2 18.82 -35.47 10.57
N PHE A 3 17.59 -35.32 10.17
CA PHE A 3 17.18 -35.44 8.76
C PHE A 3 17.85 -34.36 7.89
N VAL A 4 18.03 -33.16 8.41
CA VAL A 4 18.77 -32.07 7.75
C VAL A 4 20.28 -32.27 7.88
N GLY A 5 20.77 -32.80 8.99
CA GLY A 5 22.17 -33.04 9.25
C GLY A 5 22.74 -34.21 8.44
N GLN A 6 22.03 -35.31 8.31
CA GLN A 6 22.43 -36.45 7.49
C GLN A 6 22.29 -36.25 5.98
N ALA A 7 21.49 -35.26 5.57
CA ALA A 7 21.38 -34.86 4.17
C ALA A 7 22.64 -34.15 3.63
N ASN A 8 23.58 -33.79 4.51
CA ASN A 8 24.62 -32.84 4.20
C ASN A 8 25.75 -33.32 3.29
N ALA A 9 25.92 -34.60 3.05
CA ALA A 9 27.13 -35.04 2.34
C ALA A 9 26.90 -35.42 0.87
N ARG A 10 25.65 -35.68 0.43
CA ARG A 10 25.41 -36.24 -0.92
C ARG A 10 24.11 -35.82 -1.65
N TYR A 11 23.24 -35.04 -1.04
CA TYR A 11 21.96 -34.70 -1.66
C TYR A 11 21.62 -33.23 -1.42
N ASN A 12 21.20 -32.57 -2.48
CA ASN A 12 20.71 -31.20 -2.43
C ASN A 12 19.44 -31.14 -1.55
N PHE A 13 19.47 -30.36 -0.46
CA PHE A 13 18.35 -30.14 0.45
C PHE A 13 17.08 -29.74 -0.33
N GLU A 14 17.24 -28.95 -1.38
CA GLU A 14 16.18 -28.50 -2.26
C GLU A 14 15.46 -29.66 -2.97
N GLU A 15 16.19 -30.64 -3.49
CA GLU A 15 15.60 -31.81 -4.16
C GLU A 15 14.85 -32.71 -3.20
N ARG A 16 15.36 -32.94 -2.00
CA ARG A 16 14.67 -33.77 -0.99
C ARG A 16 13.46 -33.05 -0.43
N PHE A 17 13.56 -31.76 -0.22
CA PHE A 17 12.44 -30.97 0.25
C PHE A 17 11.33 -30.91 -0.82
N ARG A 18 11.70 -30.76 -2.11
CA ARG A 18 10.76 -30.88 -3.24
C ARG A 18 10.11 -32.27 -3.31
N ALA A 19 10.87 -33.35 -3.10
CA ALA A 19 10.34 -34.71 -3.07
C ALA A 19 9.37 -34.91 -1.90
N LEU A 20 9.66 -34.38 -0.73
CA LEU A 20 8.78 -34.42 0.45
C LEU A 20 7.49 -33.61 0.19
N LEU A 21 7.57 -32.49 -0.49
CA LEU A 21 6.44 -31.66 -0.87
C LEU A 21 5.58 -32.29 -1.97
N SER A 22 6.18 -33.05 -2.88
CA SER A 22 5.45 -33.74 -3.97
C SER A 22 4.56 -34.87 -3.50
N VAL A 23 4.88 -35.46 -2.35
CA VAL A 23 4.12 -36.61 -1.77
C VAL A 23 2.89 -36.17 -0.97
N THR A 24 2.80 -34.89 -0.56
CA THR A 24 1.74 -34.38 0.33
C THR A 24 1.24 -33.01 -0.07
N THR A 25 0.48 -32.96 -1.16
CA THR A 25 -0.01 -31.65 -1.68
C THR A 25 -1.03 -30.94 -0.78
N GLY A 26 -1.77 -31.62 0.08
CA GLY A 26 -2.82 -31.01 0.91
C GLY A 26 -2.49 -30.79 2.39
N GLY A 27 -1.50 -31.46 2.92
CA GLY A 27 -1.21 -31.47 4.37
C GLY A 27 0.07 -30.73 4.81
N THR A 28 0.89 -30.30 3.86
CA THR A 28 2.28 -29.89 4.15
C THR A 28 2.38 -28.63 5.03
N VAL A 29 1.54 -27.62 4.80
CA VAL A 29 1.53 -26.38 5.61
C VAL A 29 1.05 -26.72 7.02
N LYS A 30 -0.01 -27.53 7.15
CA LYS A 30 -0.54 -27.98 8.44
C LYS A 30 0.47 -28.84 9.18
N GLN A 31 1.15 -29.75 8.49
CA GLN A 31 2.18 -30.62 9.06
C GLN A 31 3.39 -29.80 9.57
N ILE A 32 3.82 -28.79 8.84
CA ILE A 32 4.91 -27.90 9.27
C ILE A 32 4.48 -27.06 10.49
N GLN A 33 3.21 -26.67 10.58
CA GLN A 33 2.68 -25.88 11.69
C GLN A 33 2.39 -26.72 12.93
N THR A 34 1.92 -27.96 12.77
CA THR A 34 1.46 -28.84 13.84
C THR A 34 2.40 -30.01 14.16
N GLY A 35 3.50 -30.16 13.45
CA GLY A 35 4.39 -31.31 13.50
C GLY A 35 4.00 -32.40 12.51
N PHE A 36 4.75 -33.48 12.49
CA PHE A 36 4.57 -34.60 11.55
C PHE A 36 3.94 -35.79 12.29
N PRO A 37 2.61 -35.94 12.23
CA PRO A 37 1.90 -36.95 13.04
C PRO A 37 2.18 -38.43 12.64
N GLY A 38 2.94 -38.68 11.58
CA GLY A 38 3.28 -40.02 11.10
C GLY A 38 4.65 -40.55 11.50
N LEU A 39 5.35 -39.87 12.42
CA LEU A 39 6.68 -40.33 12.88
C LEU A 39 6.56 -41.46 13.90
N PRO A 40 7.51 -42.43 13.90
CA PRO A 40 7.55 -43.48 14.93
C PRO A 40 7.59 -42.88 16.34
N SER A 41 6.99 -43.60 17.31
CA SER A 41 7.00 -43.20 18.72
C SER A 41 8.44 -43.03 19.21
N GLY A 42 8.79 -41.85 19.67
CA GLY A 42 10.16 -41.46 20.09
C GLY A 42 10.88 -40.48 19.16
N CYS A 43 10.33 -40.20 17.97
CA CYS A 43 10.85 -39.12 17.10
C CYS A 43 9.94 -37.91 17.20
N VAL A 44 10.47 -36.82 17.77
CA VAL A 44 9.80 -35.52 17.77
C VAL A 44 10.60 -34.58 16.86
N ILE A 45 9.97 -34.08 15.80
CA ILE A 45 10.54 -32.99 15.01
C ILE A 45 9.90 -31.71 15.52
N GLU A 46 10.61 -30.97 16.32
CA GLU A 46 10.23 -29.64 16.76
C GLU A 46 10.96 -28.61 15.88
N ILE A 47 10.21 -27.97 15.01
CA ILE A 47 10.77 -26.90 14.15
C ILE A 47 10.63 -25.59 14.91
N GLU A 48 11.74 -24.95 15.23
CA GLU A 48 11.76 -23.64 15.86
C GLU A 48 10.87 -22.64 15.06
N LYS A 49 10.10 -21.80 15.75
CA LYS A 49 9.17 -20.83 15.12
C LYS A 49 9.81 -19.98 14.04
N ARG A 50 11.08 -19.61 14.24
CA ARG A 50 11.86 -18.84 13.26
C ARG A 50 12.20 -19.68 12.01
N ALA A 51 12.57 -20.94 12.20
CA ALA A 51 12.81 -21.87 11.11
C ALA A 51 11.49 -22.20 10.36
N GLN A 52 10.37 -22.35 11.07
CA GLN A 52 9.04 -22.49 10.44
C GLN A 52 8.72 -21.31 9.54
N ALA A 53 8.96 -20.08 9.99
CA ALA A 53 8.73 -18.89 9.18
C ALA A 53 9.59 -18.88 7.91
N VAL A 54 10.89 -19.19 8.03
CA VAL A 54 11.82 -19.28 6.89
C VAL A 54 11.41 -20.39 5.93
N ILE A 55 11.02 -21.57 6.44
CA ILE A 55 10.58 -22.71 5.62
C ILE A 55 9.28 -22.33 4.89
N LEU A 56 8.30 -21.73 5.58
CA LEU A 56 7.05 -21.29 4.97
C LEU A 56 7.27 -20.18 3.91
N ASP A 57 8.22 -19.28 4.12
CA ASP A 57 8.57 -18.27 3.12
C ASP A 57 9.26 -18.89 1.90
N ASN A 58 10.10 -19.92 2.09
CA ASN A 58 10.74 -20.63 0.99
C ASN A 58 9.76 -21.56 0.26
N ILE A 59 8.85 -22.26 0.96
CA ILE A 59 7.77 -23.04 0.34
C ILE A 59 6.99 -22.19 -0.67
N ARG A 60 6.73 -20.92 -0.38
CA ARG A 60 6.09 -19.99 -1.31
C ARG A 60 6.84 -19.84 -2.63
N GLN A 61 8.15 -20.04 -2.65
CA GLN A 61 8.96 -19.98 -3.86
C GLN A 61 8.88 -21.28 -4.68
N PHE A 62 8.62 -22.42 -4.04
CA PHE A 62 8.59 -23.74 -4.68
C PHE A 62 7.27 -24.07 -5.37
N PHE A 63 6.15 -23.55 -4.92
CA PHE A 63 4.82 -23.85 -5.48
C PHE A 63 4.48 -23.12 -6.79
N GLY A 64 5.45 -22.80 -7.62
CA GLY A 64 5.21 -22.08 -8.86
C GLY A 64 4.93 -20.58 -8.63
N ARG A 65 4.99 -19.79 -9.67
CA ARG A 65 4.69 -18.34 -9.59
C ARG A 65 3.42 -18.05 -10.39
N GLY A 66 2.61 -17.11 -9.89
CA GLY A 66 1.50 -16.54 -10.64
C GLY A 66 0.15 -17.20 -10.40
N GLU A 67 -0.73 -17.10 -11.39
CA GLU A 67 -2.14 -17.44 -11.32
C GLU A 67 -2.41 -18.89 -10.92
N SER A 68 -1.72 -19.87 -11.52
CA SER A 68 -1.89 -21.30 -11.22
C SER A 68 -1.54 -21.66 -9.78
N ARG A 69 -0.59 -20.93 -9.17
CA ARG A 69 -0.29 -21.07 -7.75
C ARG A 69 -1.45 -20.61 -6.89
N MET A 70 -1.99 -19.42 -7.17
CA MET A 70 -3.10 -18.87 -6.39
C MET A 70 -4.33 -19.77 -6.48
N GLN A 71 -4.64 -20.32 -7.65
CA GLN A 71 -5.72 -21.30 -7.83
C GLN A 71 -5.52 -22.57 -7.00
N SER A 72 -4.30 -23.12 -6.98
CA SER A 72 -3.98 -24.30 -6.17
C SER A 72 -4.11 -24.03 -4.67
N LEU A 73 -3.64 -22.88 -4.19
CA LEU A 73 -3.78 -22.49 -2.78
C LEU A 73 -5.25 -22.30 -2.40
N ILE A 74 -6.05 -21.65 -3.26
CA ILE A 74 -7.49 -21.45 -3.03
C ILE A 74 -8.22 -22.80 -3.00
N ARG A 75 -7.92 -23.70 -3.94
CA ARG A 75 -8.56 -25.02 -4.01
C ARG A 75 -8.37 -25.83 -2.74
N ASN A 76 -7.20 -25.77 -2.13
CA ASN A 76 -6.83 -26.58 -0.97
C ASN A 76 -7.06 -25.85 0.37
N PHE A 77 -7.39 -24.55 0.37
CA PHE A 77 -7.44 -23.72 1.57
C PHE A 77 -8.27 -24.33 2.71
N GLU A 78 -9.51 -24.73 2.43
CA GLU A 78 -10.43 -25.24 3.45
C GLU A 78 -9.94 -26.56 4.06
N SER A 79 -9.32 -27.43 3.24
CA SER A 79 -8.71 -28.67 3.74
C SER A 79 -7.44 -28.41 4.54
N ASP A 80 -6.66 -27.41 4.17
CA ASP A 80 -5.39 -27.09 4.82
C ASP A 80 -5.59 -26.31 6.13
N SER A 81 -6.54 -25.38 6.14
CA SER A 81 -6.78 -24.48 7.28
C SER A 81 -7.89 -24.95 8.22
N GLY A 82 -8.89 -25.66 7.69
CA GLY A 82 -10.14 -25.97 8.40
C GLY A 82 -11.06 -24.76 8.58
N GLU A 83 -10.80 -23.64 7.91
CA GLU A 83 -11.54 -22.38 7.99
C GLU A 83 -12.35 -22.13 6.70
N ALA A 84 -13.38 -21.29 6.80
CA ALA A 84 -14.14 -20.83 5.64
C ALA A 84 -13.27 -19.99 4.71
N LEU A 85 -13.39 -20.22 3.40
CA LEU A 85 -12.64 -19.50 2.37
C LEU A 85 -13.15 -18.07 2.23
N THR A 86 -12.50 -17.15 2.91
CA THR A 86 -12.65 -15.70 2.77
C THR A 86 -11.32 -15.07 2.40
N LEU A 87 -11.31 -13.87 1.79
CA LEU A 87 -10.07 -13.17 1.47
C LEU A 87 -9.22 -12.97 2.73
N GLN A 88 -9.82 -12.52 3.83
CA GLN A 88 -9.12 -12.29 5.09
C GLN A 88 -8.47 -13.56 5.66
N ASN A 89 -9.23 -14.65 5.74
CA ASN A 89 -8.72 -15.93 6.25
C ASN A 89 -7.61 -16.47 5.37
N PHE A 90 -7.79 -16.39 4.05
CA PHE A 90 -6.81 -16.81 3.06
C PHE A 90 -5.49 -16.06 3.20
N LEU A 91 -5.54 -14.73 3.23
CA LEU A 91 -4.35 -13.89 3.40
C LEU A 91 -3.63 -14.16 4.72
N ARG A 92 -4.40 -14.27 5.81
CA ARG A 92 -3.87 -14.57 7.15
C ARG A 92 -3.18 -15.93 7.19
N PHE A 93 -3.83 -16.98 6.71
CA PHE A 93 -3.31 -18.35 6.75
C PHE A 93 -2.01 -18.50 5.95
N TYR A 94 -1.98 -17.99 4.71
CA TYR A 94 -0.80 -18.06 3.87
C TYR A 94 0.20 -16.91 4.12
N ARG A 95 -0.06 -16.04 5.09
CA ARG A 95 0.75 -14.87 5.44
C ARG A 95 1.07 -13.99 4.23
N LEU A 96 0.09 -13.78 3.40
CA LEU A 96 0.16 -12.89 2.24
C LEU A 96 -0.38 -11.51 2.60
N THR A 97 0.22 -10.49 2.03
CA THR A 97 -0.43 -9.17 1.98
C THR A 97 -1.45 -9.16 0.84
N ALA A 98 -2.48 -8.34 0.93
CA ALA A 98 -3.44 -8.16 -0.17
C ALA A 98 -2.70 -7.77 -1.46
N LYS A 99 -1.75 -6.84 -1.40
CA LYS A 99 -0.93 -6.43 -2.53
C LYS A 99 -0.19 -7.62 -3.17
N SER A 100 0.51 -8.41 -2.37
CA SER A 100 1.25 -9.59 -2.84
C SER A 100 0.34 -10.62 -3.49
N PHE A 101 -0.88 -10.81 -2.97
CA PHE A 101 -1.87 -11.67 -3.58
C PHE A 101 -2.26 -11.18 -4.98
N TYR A 102 -2.71 -9.92 -5.11
CA TYR A 102 -3.22 -9.41 -6.39
C TYR A 102 -2.14 -9.27 -7.46
N VAL A 103 -0.91 -8.99 -7.09
CA VAL A 103 0.25 -8.99 -8.01
C VAL A 103 0.45 -10.37 -8.63
N GLN A 104 0.28 -11.44 -7.84
CA GLN A 104 0.47 -12.81 -8.29
C GLN A 104 -0.77 -13.33 -9.02
N ALA A 105 -1.96 -13.07 -8.50
CA ALA A 105 -3.23 -13.52 -9.07
C ALA A 105 -3.63 -12.78 -10.35
N LYS A 106 -3.29 -11.49 -10.46
CA LYS A 106 -3.65 -10.57 -11.56
C LYS A 106 -5.15 -10.46 -11.85
N ARG A 107 -5.99 -10.88 -10.91
CA ARG A 107 -7.45 -10.86 -10.98
C ARG A 107 -8.06 -10.81 -9.59
N SER A 108 -9.35 -10.57 -9.50
CA SER A 108 -10.09 -10.56 -8.24
C SER A 108 -10.00 -11.91 -7.51
N PHE A 109 -10.08 -11.89 -6.18
CA PHE A 109 -10.14 -13.10 -5.36
C PHE A 109 -11.38 -13.92 -5.70
N ALA A 110 -12.52 -13.24 -5.92
CA ALA A 110 -13.76 -13.87 -6.34
C ALA A 110 -13.60 -14.65 -7.64
N ARG A 111 -12.91 -14.09 -8.64
CA ARG A 111 -12.60 -14.77 -9.90
C ARG A 111 -11.67 -15.96 -9.69
N CYS A 112 -10.66 -15.81 -8.86
CA CYS A 112 -9.78 -16.92 -8.50
C CYS A 112 -10.53 -18.06 -7.80
N CYS A 113 -11.52 -17.74 -6.97
CA CYS A 113 -12.39 -18.75 -6.34
C CYS A 113 -13.28 -19.46 -7.36
N ALA A 114 -13.85 -18.75 -8.33
CA ALA A 114 -14.62 -19.34 -9.42
C ALA A 114 -13.74 -20.27 -10.28
N ASP A 115 -12.58 -19.80 -10.73
CA ASP A 115 -11.61 -20.59 -11.49
C ASP A 115 -11.10 -21.83 -10.73
N ALA A 116 -11.09 -21.79 -9.40
CA ALA A 116 -10.73 -22.94 -8.54
C ALA A 116 -11.91 -23.89 -8.24
N GLY A 117 -13.13 -23.57 -8.72
CA GLY A 117 -14.35 -24.34 -8.46
C GLY A 117 -14.88 -24.19 -7.03
N LYS A 118 -14.54 -23.10 -6.34
CA LYS A 118 -14.95 -22.80 -4.96
C LYS A 118 -16.12 -21.80 -4.88
N ARG A 119 -16.53 -21.28 -6.01
CA ARG A 119 -17.66 -20.36 -6.17
C ARG A 119 -18.30 -20.63 -7.53
N GLU A 120 -19.59 -20.33 -7.66
CA GLU A 120 -20.26 -20.29 -8.96
C GLU A 120 -19.60 -19.24 -9.85
N ASP A 121 -19.47 -19.57 -11.14
CA ASP A 121 -18.93 -18.63 -12.13
C ASP A 121 -19.91 -17.47 -12.36
N PHE A 122 -19.38 -16.32 -12.71
CA PHE A 122 -20.14 -15.11 -12.96
C PHE A 122 -19.62 -14.40 -14.22
N PRO A 123 -20.47 -13.60 -14.92
CA PRO A 123 -20.06 -12.93 -16.14
C PRO A 123 -18.83 -12.05 -15.95
N LEU A 124 -17.86 -12.18 -16.86
CA LEU A 124 -16.73 -11.27 -16.90
C LEU A 124 -17.16 -9.96 -17.55
N THR A 125 -16.98 -8.84 -16.84
CA THR A 125 -17.32 -7.50 -17.31
C THR A 125 -16.07 -6.69 -17.67
N ASP A 126 -16.23 -5.68 -18.54
CA ASP A 126 -15.14 -4.73 -18.86
C ASP A 126 -14.68 -3.98 -17.61
N PHE A 127 -15.60 -3.68 -16.70
CA PHE A 127 -15.26 -3.09 -15.41
C PHE A 127 -14.37 -4.04 -14.58
N GLU A 128 -14.68 -5.34 -14.49
CA GLU A 128 -13.82 -6.30 -13.77
C GLU A 128 -12.42 -6.36 -14.40
N LEU A 129 -12.30 -6.36 -15.72
CA LEU A 129 -11.00 -6.32 -16.39
C LEU A 129 -10.20 -5.05 -16.06
N SER A 130 -10.87 -3.92 -15.91
CA SER A 130 -10.27 -2.67 -15.46
C SER A 130 -9.87 -2.73 -13.99
N ALA A 131 -10.75 -3.22 -13.12
CA ALA A 131 -10.50 -3.41 -11.69
C ALA A 131 -9.32 -4.35 -11.42
N ASN A 132 -9.20 -5.44 -12.18
CA ASN A 132 -8.07 -6.37 -12.10
C ASN A 132 -6.71 -5.69 -12.33
N LYS A 133 -6.65 -4.68 -13.21
CA LYS A 133 -5.43 -3.88 -13.43
C LYS A 133 -5.11 -2.99 -12.22
N ALA A 134 -6.12 -2.38 -11.59
CA ALA A 134 -5.95 -1.57 -10.39
C ALA A 134 -5.52 -2.43 -9.19
N LEU A 135 -6.14 -3.60 -9.00
CA LEU A 135 -5.77 -4.59 -8.00
C LEU A 135 -4.32 -5.05 -8.17
N ALA A 136 -3.92 -5.43 -9.39
CA ALA A 136 -2.55 -5.86 -9.69
C ALA A 136 -1.50 -4.76 -9.49
N LYS A 137 -1.89 -3.48 -9.55
CA LYS A 137 -1.03 -2.34 -9.19
C LYS A 137 -0.97 -2.07 -7.69
N GLY A 138 -1.79 -2.74 -6.90
CA GLY A 138 -1.87 -2.58 -5.46
C GLY A 138 -2.63 -1.33 -4.98
N TRP A 139 -3.24 -0.55 -5.87
CA TRP A 139 -3.87 0.73 -5.50
C TRP A 139 -5.01 0.57 -4.50
N TRP A 140 -5.83 -0.48 -4.64
CA TRP A 140 -6.92 -0.73 -3.71
C TRP A 140 -6.44 -1.32 -2.38
N ALA A 141 -5.34 -2.08 -2.42
CA ALA A 141 -4.70 -2.59 -1.20
C ALA A 141 -3.97 -1.50 -0.39
N ASP A 142 -3.65 -0.36 -1.02
CA ASP A 142 -3.02 0.80 -0.38
C ASP A 142 -4.05 1.77 0.25
N ILE A 143 -5.37 1.50 0.15
CA ILE A 143 -6.40 2.34 0.78
C ILE A 143 -6.37 2.11 2.29
N ASP A 144 -5.88 3.08 3.06
CA ASP A 144 -5.69 2.99 4.49
C ASP A 144 -6.18 4.21 5.30
N SER A 145 -6.66 5.27 4.62
CA SER A 145 -7.23 6.47 5.23
C SER A 145 -8.63 6.21 5.76
N PRO A 146 -8.90 6.35 7.08
CA PRO A 146 -10.24 6.19 7.69
C PRO A 146 -11.31 7.06 7.06
N GLU A 147 -10.99 8.32 6.75
CA GLU A 147 -11.97 9.20 6.12
C GLU A 147 -12.32 8.73 4.72
N LEU A 148 -11.34 8.35 3.92
CA LEU A 148 -11.56 7.81 2.58
C LEU A 148 -12.35 6.49 2.64
N ILE A 149 -12.02 5.60 3.57
CA ILE A 149 -12.75 4.34 3.77
C ILE A 149 -14.21 4.61 4.14
N ARG A 150 -14.46 5.54 5.05
CA ARG A 150 -15.84 5.92 5.43
C ARG A 150 -16.61 6.47 4.23
N GLN A 151 -15.99 7.36 3.45
CA GLN A 151 -16.60 7.91 2.24
C GLN A 151 -16.92 6.81 1.21
N ILE A 152 -16.00 5.89 0.95
CA ILE A 152 -16.22 4.76 0.03
C ILE A 152 -17.41 3.91 0.51
N ARG A 153 -17.48 3.57 1.80
CA ARG A 153 -18.60 2.79 2.35
C ARG A 153 -19.93 3.52 2.20
N LEU A 154 -19.96 4.83 2.45
CA LEU A 154 -21.15 5.66 2.24
C LEU A 154 -21.60 5.63 0.78
N LEU A 155 -20.70 5.93 -0.16
CA LEU A 155 -20.97 5.95 -1.59
C LEU A 155 -21.43 4.59 -2.15
N LEU A 156 -20.98 3.47 -1.57
CA LEU A 156 -21.40 2.13 -1.98
C LEU A 156 -22.72 1.70 -1.35
N SER A 157 -23.16 2.30 -0.24
CA SER A 157 -24.38 1.93 0.49
C SER A 157 -25.55 2.88 0.30
N THR A 158 -25.30 4.15 -0.08
CA THR A 158 -26.38 5.12 -0.28
C THR A 158 -27.34 4.69 -1.41
N PRO A 159 -28.67 4.82 -1.23
CA PRO A 159 -29.64 4.48 -2.27
C PRO A 159 -29.52 5.37 -3.52
N ASP A 160 -29.41 6.68 -3.32
CA ASP A 160 -29.29 7.68 -4.38
C ASP A 160 -27.89 8.29 -4.37
N LEU A 161 -27.02 7.74 -5.21
CA LEU A 161 -25.62 8.20 -5.30
C LEU A 161 -25.51 9.62 -5.84
N ARG A 162 -26.36 10.01 -6.81
CA ARG A 162 -26.29 11.35 -7.43
C ARG A 162 -26.67 12.41 -6.41
N MET A 163 -27.77 12.20 -5.71
CA MET A 163 -28.21 13.12 -4.64
C MET A 163 -27.15 13.23 -3.54
N GLU A 164 -26.54 12.11 -3.12
CA GLU A 164 -25.48 12.11 -2.12
C GLU A 164 -24.32 13.00 -2.55
N VAL A 165 -23.79 12.78 -3.78
CA VAL A 165 -22.65 13.53 -4.30
C VAL A 165 -22.97 15.01 -4.55
N GLU A 166 -24.20 15.34 -4.98
CA GLU A 166 -24.64 16.72 -5.18
C GLU A 166 -24.72 17.51 -3.87
N THR A 167 -24.92 16.84 -2.74
CA THR A 167 -25.02 17.48 -1.41
C THR A 167 -23.70 17.47 -0.63
N GLU A 168 -22.62 16.90 -1.19
CA GLU A 168 -21.31 16.84 -0.56
C GLU A 168 -20.72 18.24 -0.28
N GLY A 169 -20.13 18.38 0.89
CA GLY A 169 -19.23 19.48 1.17
C GLY A 169 -17.92 19.36 0.38
N ASP A 170 -17.09 20.38 0.43
CA ASP A 170 -15.82 20.42 -0.31
C ASP A 170 -14.85 19.29 0.06
N ARG A 171 -14.87 18.86 1.30
CA ARG A 171 -14.02 17.76 1.81
C ARG A 171 -14.49 16.42 1.27
N GLU A 172 -15.77 16.13 1.40
CA GLU A 172 -16.40 14.90 0.92
C GLU A 172 -16.25 14.78 -0.60
N ARG A 173 -16.48 15.86 -1.35
CA ARG A 173 -16.25 15.92 -2.80
C ARG A 173 -14.82 15.50 -3.18
N ARG A 174 -13.80 16.00 -2.47
CA ARG A 174 -12.39 15.58 -2.71
C ARG A 174 -12.19 14.09 -2.44
N LEU A 175 -12.75 13.57 -1.36
CA LEU A 175 -12.67 12.14 -1.04
C LEU A 175 -13.35 11.29 -2.12
N THR A 176 -14.51 11.71 -2.61
CA THR A 176 -15.24 11.06 -3.72
C THR A 176 -14.41 11.09 -5.01
N GLU A 177 -13.81 12.22 -5.37
CA GLU A 177 -12.91 12.33 -6.53
C GLU A 177 -11.63 11.49 -6.35
N MET A 178 -11.05 11.44 -5.15
CA MET A 178 -9.88 10.60 -4.83
C MET A 178 -10.21 9.11 -4.95
N PHE A 179 -11.42 8.70 -4.57
CA PHE A 179 -11.88 7.33 -4.77
C PHE A 179 -12.09 7.00 -6.25
N ALA A 180 -12.83 7.86 -6.97
CA ALA A 180 -13.06 7.67 -8.39
C ALA A 180 -11.76 7.58 -9.22
N GLU A 181 -10.69 8.28 -8.80
CA GLU A 181 -9.37 8.18 -9.42
C GLU A 181 -8.76 6.78 -9.27
N LEU A 182 -8.97 6.10 -8.14
CA LEU A 182 -8.50 4.72 -7.95
C LEU A 182 -9.23 3.70 -8.83
N LEU A 183 -10.43 4.02 -9.30
CA LEU A 183 -11.20 3.18 -10.21
C LEU A 183 -10.72 3.30 -11.67
N ARG A 184 -9.93 4.32 -11.99
CA ARG A 184 -9.47 4.63 -13.37
C ARG A 184 -8.50 3.62 -13.97
N SER A 185 -7.91 2.72 -13.26
CA SER A 185 -6.90 1.77 -13.74
C SER A 185 -5.81 2.37 -14.69
N GLY A 186 -5.62 3.69 -14.66
CA GLY A 186 -4.62 4.41 -15.46
C GLY A 186 -5.07 4.80 -16.88
N GLN A 187 -6.32 4.64 -17.24
CA GLN A 187 -6.85 5.15 -18.52
C GLN A 187 -7.05 6.68 -18.45
N LYS A 188 -6.81 7.35 -19.57
CA LYS A 188 -7.20 8.77 -19.78
C LYS A 188 -8.70 8.85 -20.07
N ASP A 189 -9.50 8.45 -19.12
CA ASP A 189 -10.92 8.50 -19.23
C ASP A 189 -11.43 9.82 -18.62
N THR A 190 -12.43 10.40 -19.25
CA THR A 190 -13.08 11.67 -18.87
C THR A 190 -14.41 11.46 -18.17
N ALA A 191 -14.79 10.20 -17.84
CA ALA A 191 -16.02 9.92 -17.13
C ALA A 191 -16.04 10.64 -15.77
N ASP A 192 -17.21 11.15 -15.40
CA ASP A 192 -17.38 11.82 -14.12
C ASP A 192 -17.24 10.81 -12.94
N PRO A 193 -16.91 11.28 -11.73
CA PRO A 193 -16.75 10.43 -10.55
C PRO A 193 -17.96 9.54 -10.25
N VAL A 194 -19.18 10.09 -10.41
CA VAL A 194 -20.43 9.37 -10.12
C VAL A 194 -20.59 8.17 -11.05
N SER A 195 -20.43 8.37 -12.36
CA SER A 195 -20.55 7.30 -13.35
C SER A 195 -19.61 6.12 -13.05
N ARG A 196 -18.39 6.38 -12.58
CA ARG A 196 -17.43 5.32 -12.22
C ARG A 196 -17.84 4.55 -10.98
N ILE A 197 -18.39 5.25 -9.99
CA ILE A 197 -18.89 4.62 -8.77
C ILE A 197 -20.15 3.81 -9.10
N GLU A 198 -21.02 4.31 -10.00
CA GLU A 198 -22.17 3.56 -10.52
C GLU A 198 -21.74 2.27 -11.23
N GLU A 199 -20.67 2.31 -12.04
CA GLU A 199 -20.10 1.12 -12.68
C GLU A 199 -19.62 0.09 -11.65
N LEU A 200 -18.95 0.52 -10.58
CA LEU A 200 -18.55 -0.38 -9.49
C LEU A 200 -19.79 -0.96 -8.79
N ARG A 201 -20.80 -0.16 -8.48
CA ARG A 201 -22.06 -0.61 -7.84
C ARG A 201 -22.82 -1.62 -8.71
N ALA A 202 -22.76 -1.46 -10.03
CA ALA A 202 -23.32 -2.43 -10.98
C ALA A 202 -22.55 -3.76 -11.03
N ASN A 203 -21.39 -3.85 -10.38
CA ASN A 203 -20.57 -5.05 -10.27
C ASN A 203 -20.45 -5.50 -8.79
N PRO A 204 -21.51 -6.07 -8.20
CA PRO A 204 -21.59 -6.32 -6.75
C PRO A 204 -20.51 -7.26 -6.23
N VAL A 205 -20.02 -8.17 -7.05
CA VAL A 205 -18.91 -9.09 -6.68
C VAL A 205 -17.62 -8.30 -6.43
N ILE A 206 -17.29 -7.36 -7.31
CA ILE A 206 -16.07 -6.53 -7.20
C ILE A 206 -16.25 -5.48 -6.10
N ALA A 207 -17.46 -4.93 -5.95
CA ALA A 207 -17.77 -3.99 -4.86
C ALA A 207 -17.63 -4.67 -3.48
N SER A 208 -18.11 -5.92 -3.33
CA SER A 208 -17.95 -6.70 -2.11
C SER A 208 -16.48 -6.97 -1.80
N GLU A 209 -15.68 -7.33 -2.81
CA GLU A 209 -14.24 -7.57 -2.64
C GLU A 209 -13.49 -6.30 -2.20
N LEU A 210 -13.86 -5.13 -2.74
CA LEU A 210 -13.32 -3.86 -2.25
C LEU A 210 -13.67 -3.63 -0.77
N LEU A 211 -14.92 -3.88 -0.37
CA LEU A 211 -15.33 -3.75 1.05
C LEU A 211 -14.55 -4.69 1.97
N ASP A 212 -14.26 -5.91 1.52
CA ASP A 212 -13.41 -6.85 2.26
C ASP A 212 -11.98 -6.31 2.41
N LEU A 213 -11.42 -5.73 1.33
CA LEU A 213 -10.09 -5.07 1.39
C LEU A 213 -10.06 -3.90 2.37
N LEU A 214 -11.08 -3.06 2.36
CA LEU A 214 -11.18 -1.94 3.30
C LEU A 214 -11.23 -2.45 4.74
N THR A 215 -11.98 -3.52 5.00
CA THR A 215 -12.06 -4.16 6.32
C THR A 215 -10.71 -4.73 6.76
N ILE A 216 -9.99 -5.40 5.85
CA ILE A 216 -8.64 -5.91 6.12
C ILE A 216 -7.67 -4.77 6.43
N SER A 217 -7.75 -3.67 5.68
CA SER A 217 -6.92 -2.47 5.91
C SER A 217 -7.18 -1.85 7.29
N GLU A 218 -8.44 -1.72 7.69
CA GLU A 218 -8.82 -1.21 9.01
C GLU A 218 -8.26 -2.07 10.15
N HIS A 219 -8.33 -3.39 10.03
CA HIS A 219 -7.83 -4.32 11.04
C HIS A 219 -6.30 -4.43 11.09
N SER A 220 -5.61 -4.16 10.00
CA SER A 220 -4.14 -4.25 9.91
C SER A 220 -3.42 -2.98 10.35
N ARG A 221 -4.14 -1.92 10.65
CA ARG A 221 -3.58 -0.63 11.03
C ARG A 221 -2.89 -0.67 12.40
N ASN A 222 -1.65 -0.19 12.44
CA ASN A 222 -0.82 -0.18 13.65
C ASN A 222 -0.82 1.16 14.42
N SER A 223 -1.46 2.19 13.86
CA SER A 223 -1.53 3.53 14.46
C SER A 223 -2.88 4.18 14.15
N VAL A 224 -3.28 5.12 14.99
CA VAL A 224 -4.48 5.93 14.75
C VAL A 224 -4.06 7.13 13.92
N PRO A 225 -4.54 7.26 12.67
CA PRO A 225 -4.26 8.44 11.85
C PRO A 225 -4.86 9.71 12.46
N VAL A 226 -4.18 10.82 12.24
CA VAL A 226 -4.65 12.15 12.68
C VAL A 226 -4.97 12.97 11.44
N VAL A 227 -6.16 13.54 11.42
CA VAL A 227 -6.60 14.45 10.36
C VAL A 227 -5.74 15.71 10.38
N CYS A 228 -5.10 16.02 9.25
CA CYS A 228 -4.21 17.18 9.13
C CYS A 228 -4.95 18.52 9.11
N ASP A 229 -6.16 18.53 8.57
CA ASP A 229 -6.99 19.71 8.41
C ASP A 229 -8.46 19.39 8.74
N PRO A 230 -8.89 19.56 9.99
CA PRO A 230 -10.22 19.18 10.45
C PRO A 230 -11.34 20.13 9.99
N ALA A 231 -11.02 21.23 9.29
CA ALA A 231 -12.04 22.16 8.79
C ALA A 231 -12.99 21.45 7.80
N PRO A 232 -14.27 21.86 7.71
CA PRO A 232 -15.22 21.25 6.78
C PRO A 232 -14.80 21.33 5.31
N ASP A 233 -14.09 22.40 4.91
CA ASP A 233 -13.47 22.58 3.60
C ASP A 233 -12.01 22.14 3.56
N GLY A 234 -11.53 21.52 4.64
CA GLY A 234 -10.15 21.14 4.86
C GLY A 234 -9.61 20.11 3.85
N ILE A 235 -8.29 20.02 3.80
CA ILE A 235 -7.61 19.05 2.95
C ILE A 235 -7.70 17.66 3.61
N PRO A 236 -8.23 16.61 2.93
CA PRO A 236 -8.51 15.32 3.55
C PRO A 236 -7.26 14.43 3.65
N PHE A 237 -6.17 14.95 4.22
CA PHE A 237 -4.98 14.15 4.53
C PHE A 237 -5.00 13.69 5.98
N GLU A 238 -4.61 12.44 6.19
CA GLU A 238 -4.44 11.83 7.51
C GLU A 238 -3.02 11.31 7.65
N THR A 239 -2.44 11.50 8.84
CA THR A 239 -1.05 11.10 9.12
C THR A 239 -0.88 9.59 9.08
N GLY A 240 0.21 9.14 8.50
CA GLY A 240 0.51 7.73 8.33
C GLY A 240 -0.26 7.05 7.22
N CYS A 241 -1.24 7.73 6.60
CA CYS A 241 -2.02 7.18 5.50
C CYS A 241 -1.35 7.37 4.14
N THR A 242 -1.71 6.50 3.23
CA THR A 242 -1.06 6.34 1.93
C THR A 242 -1.90 6.93 0.80
N TYR A 243 -1.26 7.69 -0.07
CA TYR A 243 -1.93 8.36 -1.20
C TYR A 243 -1.11 8.24 -2.48
N THR A 244 -1.78 8.04 -3.60
CA THR A 244 -1.16 8.19 -4.91
C THR A 244 -0.90 9.67 -5.20
N ARG A 245 0.00 9.97 -6.13
CA ARG A 245 0.25 11.36 -6.56
C ARG A 245 -1.02 12.05 -7.07
N ASN A 246 -1.89 11.33 -7.78
CA ASN A 246 -3.13 11.90 -8.30
C ASN A 246 -4.12 12.22 -7.18
N GLN A 247 -4.24 11.36 -6.18
CA GLN A 247 -5.05 11.66 -4.99
C GLN A 247 -4.55 12.92 -4.27
N ILE A 248 -3.23 13.08 -4.14
CA ILE A 248 -2.66 14.30 -3.54
C ILE A 248 -3.01 15.54 -4.38
N LEU A 249 -2.95 15.45 -5.71
CA LEU A 249 -3.34 16.56 -6.60
C LEU A 249 -4.83 16.89 -6.51
N ILE A 250 -5.70 15.88 -6.42
CA ILE A 250 -7.15 16.04 -6.25
C ILE A 250 -7.43 16.73 -4.91
N ALA A 251 -6.85 16.24 -3.82
CA ALA A 251 -7.02 16.84 -2.49
C ALA A 251 -6.58 18.32 -2.45
N MET A 252 -5.67 18.72 -3.34
CA MET A 252 -5.21 20.11 -3.51
C MET A 252 -5.98 20.89 -4.59
N ASP A 253 -7.12 20.37 -5.09
CA ASP A 253 -7.98 20.93 -6.14
C ASP A 253 -7.22 21.24 -7.44
N LYS A 254 -6.24 20.42 -7.81
CA LYS A 254 -5.46 20.68 -9.02
C LYS A 254 -4.91 19.44 -9.69
N LEU A 255 -5.68 18.84 -10.57
CA LEU A 255 -5.15 17.84 -11.50
C LEU A 255 -4.25 18.50 -12.55
N CYS A 256 -2.97 18.14 -12.55
CA CYS A 256 -2.00 18.64 -13.52
C CYS A 256 -0.82 17.66 -13.65
N THR A 257 -0.02 17.80 -14.69
CA THR A 257 1.25 17.11 -14.77
C THR A 257 2.19 17.65 -13.70
N TRP A 258 2.66 16.77 -12.82
CA TRP A 258 3.61 17.10 -11.75
C TRP A 258 4.77 16.10 -11.78
N ARG A 259 5.95 16.58 -12.17
CA ARG A 259 7.17 15.76 -12.27
C ARG A 259 8.17 16.01 -11.16
N GLU A 260 8.13 17.21 -10.59
CA GLU A 260 9.03 17.65 -9.53
C GLU A 260 8.66 17.07 -8.16
N GLY A 261 9.59 17.11 -7.21
CA GLY A 261 9.35 16.68 -5.84
C GLY A 261 8.62 17.72 -4.98
N VAL A 262 8.48 18.96 -5.46
CA VAL A 262 7.91 20.09 -4.69
C VAL A 262 6.90 20.83 -5.53
N LYS A 263 5.77 21.24 -4.92
CA LYS A 263 4.77 22.08 -5.59
C LYS A 263 4.07 22.99 -4.60
N TYR A 264 3.95 24.27 -4.97
CA TYR A 264 3.14 25.26 -4.26
C TYR A 264 1.73 25.35 -4.88
N PHE A 265 0.72 25.18 -4.07
CA PHE A 265 -0.69 25.32 -4.40
C PHE A 265 -1.23 26.64 -3.88
N LYS A 266 -1.28 27.66 -4.75
CA LYS A 266 -1.64 29.05 -4.37
C LYS A 266 -3.03 29.15 -3.77
N ASN A 267 -4.01 28.44 -4.34
CA ASN A 267 -5.41 28.41 -3.88
C ASN A 267 -5.55 27.83 -2.47
N ARG A 268 -4.65 26.96 -2.04
CA ARG A 268 -4.61 26.35 -0.70
C ARG A 268 -3.56 26.95 0.22
N LYS A 269 -2.76 27.92 -0.26
CA LYS A 269 -1.59 28.45 0.44
C LYS A 269 -0.73 27.35 1.05
N ALA A 270 -0.46 26.30 0.28
CA ALA A 270 0.23 25.12 0.76
C ALA A 270 1.33 24.64 -0.20
N ASP A 271 2.47 24.28 0.35
CA ASP A 271 3.53 23.54 -0.34
C ASP A 271 3.38 22.05 -0.03
N VAL A 272 3.55 21.21 -1.05
CA VAL A 272 3.59 19.75 -0.90
C VAL A 272 4.95 19.25 -1.33
N PHE A 273 5.59 18.46 -0.45
CA PHE A 273 6.88 17.84 -0.70
C PHE A 273 6.72 16.34 -0.86
N LEU A 274 7.08 15.82 -2.04
CA LEU A 274 7.08 14.40 -2.37
C LEU A 274 8.51 13.87 -2.32
N ILE A 275 8.82 13.10 -1.30
CA ILE A 275 10.16 12.63 -0.96
C ILE A 275 10.28 11.15 -1.26
N THR A 276 11.36 10.74 -1.91
CA THR A 276 11.75 9.33 -2.05
C THR A 276 12.96 9.09 -1.17
N ILE A 277 12.86 8.20 -0.18
CA ILE A 277 13.93 7.95 0.80
C ILE A 277 15.09 7.18 0.15
N ASN A 278 14.83 5.99 -0.39
CA ASN A 278 15.86 5.16 -1.01
C ASN A 278 16.01 5.53 -2.49
N LYS A 279 17.00 6.33 -2.81
CA LYS A 279 17.30 6.82 -4.17
C LYS A 279 18.34 5.91 -4.81
N SER A 280 17.90 4.99 -5.69
CA SER A 280 18.83 4.16 -6.46
C SER A 280 19.55 4.98 -7.54
N GLU A 281 20.76 4.58 -7.90
CA GLU A 281 21.55 5.23 -8.96
C GLU A 281 20.88 5.18 -10.34
N SER A 282 20.04 4.17 -10.58
CA SER A 282 19.23 4.05 -11.81
C SER A 282 18.09 5.05 -11.90
N ASP A 283 17.60 5.57 -10.77
CA ASP A 283 16.43 6.44 -10.70
C ASP A 283 16.76 7.93 -10.58
N PHE A 284 17.97 8.26 -10.12
CA PHE A 284 18.38 9.64 -9.81
C PHE A 284 19.81 9.93 -10.28
N THR A 285 20.02 11.10 -10.87
CA THR A 285 21.36 11.60 -11.17
C THR A 285 22.05 12.08 -9.88
N SER A 286 23.37 12.14 -9.86
CA SER A 286 24.13 12.62 -8.70
C SER A 286 23.69 14.00 -8.20
N SER A 287 23.24 14.89 -9.09
CA SER A 287 22.75 16.23 -8.78
C SER A 287 21.32 16.28 -8.19
N THR A 288 20.58 15.19 -8.24
CA THR A 288 19.21 15.08 -7.72
C THR A 288 19.10 14.08 -6.54
N ARG A 289 20.23 13.60 -6.04
CA ARG A 289 20.32 12.69 -4.91
C ARG A 289 20.40 13.47 -3.60
N TYR A 290 19.28 14.08 -3.20
CA TYR A 290 19.17 14.84 -1.96
C TYR A 290 19.19 13.90 -0.74
N GLU A 291 19.77 14.35 0.37
CA GLU A 291 19.79 13.62 1.65
C GLU A 291 18.55 13.99 2.46
N ASP A 292 17.50 13.18 2.35
CA ASP A 292 16.26 13.37 3.07
C ASP A 292 16.07 12.22 4.05
N TYR A 293 15.94 12.52 5.37
CA TYR A 293 15.82 11.49 6.41
C TYR A 293 15.16 12.02 7.68
N ALA A 294 14.58 11.13 8.48
CA ALA A 294 14.14 11.46 9.84
C ALA A 294 15.34 11.52 10.79
N ILE A 295 15.52 12.64 11.48
CA ILE A 295 16.53 12.83 12.54
C ILE A 295 16.09 12.01 13.76
N ASN A 296 14.83 12.13 14.13
CA ASN A 296 14.15 11.40 15.19
C ASN A 296 12.64 11.30 14.84
N ASP A 297 11.81 10.87 15.78
CA ASP A 297 10.36 10.73 15.55
C ASP A 297 9.62 12.07 15.34
N ARG A 298 10.26 13.21 15.62
CA ARG A 298 9.65 14.55 15.54
C ARG A 298 10.35 15.51 14.60
N GLU A 299 11.54 15.17 14.12
CA GLU A 299 12.34 16.07 13.27
C GLU A 299 12.77 15.38 12.00
N PHE A 300 12.63 16.06 10.89
CA PHE A 300 12.94 15.57 9.55
C PHE A 300 13.90 16.55 8.85
N HIS A 301 15.04 16.02 8.38
CA HIS A 301 15.97 16.71 7.52
C HIS A 301 15.51 16.60 6.07
N TRP A 302 15.40 17.73 5.40
CA TRP A 302 15.06 17.81 3.99
C TRP A 302 15.99 18.76 3.25
N GLN A 303 16.37 18.38 2.05
CA GLN A 303 17.22 19.20 1.20
C GLN A 303 16.40 19.80 0.05
N SER A 304 16.46 21.12 -0.11
CA SER A 304 15.74 21.82 -1.18
C SER A 304 16.29 21.45 -2.57
N GLN A 305 15.56 21.82 -3.61
CA GLN A 305 16.07 21.72 -4.99
C GLN A 305 17.39 22.47 -5.12
N SER A 306 18.32 21.93 -5.92
CA SER A 306 19.70 22.43 -6.09
C SER A 306 19.82 23.90 -6.52
N GLN A 307 18.77 24.46 -7.13
CA GLN A 307 18.74 25.86 -7.57
C GLN A 307 18.07 26.80 -6.56
N THR A 308 17.51 26.30 -5.45
CA THR A 308 16.80 27.12 -4.47
C THR A 308 17.80 27.84 -3.57
N ARG A 309 17.92 29.15 -3.73
CA ARG A 309 18.77 30.01 -2.89
C ARG A 309 18.04 30.38 -1.60
N SER A 310 18.78 30.51 -0.49
CA SER A 310 18.23 30.95 0.81
C SER A 310 17.59 32.33 0.79
N THR A 311 17.96 33.17 -0.16
CA THR A 311 17.38 34.51 -0.36
C THR A 311 16.20 34.53 -1.34
N SER A 312 15.80 33.40 -1.90
CA SER A 312 14.69 33.31 -2.86
C SER A 312 13.33 33.46 -2.17
N GLU A 313 12.32 33.92 -2.92
CA GLU A 313 10.94 33.99 -2.42
C GLU A 313 10.42 32.62 -1.96
N THR A 314 10.81 31.56 -2.66
CA THR A 314 10.49 30.18 -2.28
C THR A 314 11.07 29.83 -0.90
N ALA A 315 12.34 30.14 -0.65
CA ALA A 315 12.97 29.91 0.64
C ALA A 315 12.32 30.74 1.74
N THR A 316 12.06 32.04 1.46
CA THR A 316 11.35 32.91 2.39
C THR A 316 9.97 32.40 2.74
N ARG A 317 9.22 31.80 1.75
CA ARG A 317 7.94 31.14 2.00
C ARG A 317 8.11 29.93 2.91
N TYR A 318 9.16 29.13 2.76
CA TYR A 318 9.42 27.99 3.62
C TYR A 318 9.74 28.41 5.06
N PHE A 319 10.62 29.40 5.24
CA PHE A 319 11.06 29.81 6.56
C PHE A 319 9.97 30.53 7.37
N HIS A 320 9.09 31.27 6.69
CA HIS A 320 8.05 32.10 7.29
C HIS A 320 6.63 31.60 6.94
N HIS A 321 6.48 30.29 6.68
CA HIS A 321 5.19 29.77 6.20
C HIS A 321 4.06 29.98 7.22
N GLU A 322 4.32 29.83 8.53
CA GLU A 322 3.31 30.03 9.58
C GLU A 322 2.87 31.51 9.65
N GLU A 323 3.81 32.45 9.63
CA GLU A 323 3.53 33.90 9.64
C GLU A 323 2.71 34.34 8.41
N ARG A 324 2.90 33.66 7.29
CA ARG A 324 2.18 33.91 6.03
C ARG A 324 0.84 33.18 5.94
N GLY A 325 0.47 32.41 6.97
CA GLY A 325 -0.70 31.53 6.94
C GLY A 325 -0.60 30.47 5.83
N SER A 326 0.62 30.02 5.52
CA SER A 326 0.91 28.97 4.54
C SER A 326 1.23 27.67 5.25
N ARG A 327 0.95 26.53 4.61
CA ARG A 327 1.14 25.20 5.18
C ARG A 327 2.14 24.41 4.36
N ILE A 328 2.82 23.44 4.98
CA ILE A 328 3.74 22.55 4.29
C ILE A 328 3.38 21.10 4.66
N PHE A 329 3.11 20.29 3.65
CA PHE A 329 2.81 18.86 3.80
C PHE A 329 3.97 18.03 3.29
N LEU A 330 4.45 17.12 4.14
CA LEU A 330 5.49 16.14 3.81
C LEU A 330 4.86 14.78 3.49
N PHE A 331 5.23 14.26 2.33
CA PHE A 331 4.88 12.93 1.87
C PHE A 331 6.15 12.16 1.53
N VAL A 332 6.27 10.95 2.05
CA VAL A 332 7.42 10.08 1.78
C VAL A 332 7.00 8.78 1.13
N ARG A 333 7.88 8.23 0.32
CA ARG A 333 7.82 6.83 -0.11
C ARG A 333 9.21 6.21 0.02
N GLU A 334 9.24 4.91 0.27
CA GLU A 334 10.51 4.22 0.40
C GLU A 334 11.30 4.26 -0.91
N ARG A 335 10.66 3.91 -2.04
CA ARG A 335 11.28 3.81 -3.38
C ARG A 335 10.40 4.45 -4.43
N ARG A 336 10.97 4.74 -5.60
CA ARG A 336 10.22 5.27 -6.74
C ARG A 336 9.24 4.24 -7.30
N THR A 337 9.69 3.01 -7.43
CA THR A 337 8.96 1.89 -8.01
C THR A 337 8.78 0.81 -6.96
N ASP A 338 7.57 0.34 -6.82
CA ASP A 338 7.24 -0.79 -5.95
C ASP A 338 7.88 -2.07 -6.53
N PRO A 339 8.66 -2.82 -5.73
CA PRO A 339 9.39 -3.98 -6.23
C PRO A 339 8.47 -5.15 -6.65
N GLU A 340 7.26 -5.24 -6.09
CA GLU A 340 6.30 -6.30 -6.43
C GLU A 340 5.45 -5.92 -7.64
N THR A 341 4.78 -4.76 -7.59
CA THR A 341 3.84 -4.33 -8.64
C THR A 341 4.51 -3.76 -9.87
N LYS A 342 5.79 -3.35 -9.79
CA LYS A 342 6.52 -2.57 -10.81
C LYS A 342 5.83 -1.25 -11.19
N SER A 343 4.88 -0.81 -10.38
CA SER A 343 4.16 0.46 -10.51
C SER A 343 4.85 1.56 -9.69
N ALA A 344 4.47 2.81 -9.92
CA ALA A 344 4.90 3.90 -9.04
C ALA A 344 4.38 3.66 -7.62
N MET A 345 5.28 3.70 -6.64
CA MET A 345 4.92 3.53 -5.23
C MET A 345 4.14 4.76 -4.74
N SER A 346 3.06 4.51 -3.99
CA SER A 346 2.28 5.54 -3.31
C SER A 346 3.10 6.24 -2.22
N TYR A 347 2.63 7.38 -1.74
CA TYR A 347 3.30 8.19 -0.72
C TYR A 347 2.55 8.13 0.59
N THR A 348 3.27 7.98 1.69
CA THR A 348 2.72 8.09 3.05
C THR A 348 2.77 9.54 3.52
N CYS A 349 1.66 10.06 4.02
CA CYS A 349 1.57 11.38 4.61
C CYS A 349 2.28 11.38 5.97
N LEU A 350 3.37 12.15 6.11
CA LEU A 350 4.03 12.30 7.41
C LEU A 350 3.40 13.37 8.27
N VAL A 351 2.72 14.33 7.72
CA VAL A 351 2.01 15.40 8.41
C VAL A 351 2.34 16.76 7.80
N GLU A 352 1.66 17.73 8.33
CA GLU A 352 2.03 19.13 8.32
C GLU A 352 3.27 19.38 9.19
N VAL A 353 4.18 20.21 8.71
CA VAL A 353 5.45 20.49 9.37
C VAL A 353 5.63 21.96 9.67
N VAL A 354 6.47 22.24 10.66
CA VAL A 354 6.87 23.58 11.08
C VAL A 354 8.37 23.74 10.86
N TYR A 355 8.78 24.93 10.40
CA TYR A 355 10.18 25.25 10.21
C TYR A 355 10.93 25.34 11.54
N VAL A 356 12.13 24.74 11.61
CA VAL A 356 13.02 24.81 12.77
C VAL A 356 14.28 25.60 12.47
N SER A 357 15.04 25.16 11.46
CA SER A 357 16.32 25.78 11.11
C SER A 357 16.72 25.45 9.69
N HIS A 358 17.69 26.17 9.15
CA HIS A 358 18.30 25.86 7.87
C HIS A 358 19.81 26.15 7.84
N GLN A 359 20.50 25.50 6.91
CA GLN A 359 21.90 25.73 6.60
C GLN A 359 22.13 25.68 5.09
N GLY A 360 23.11 26.44 4.61
CA GLY A 360 23.51 26.44 3.21
C GLY A 360 22.58 27.22 2.29
N SER A 361 22.90 27.17 1.00
CA SER A 361 22.14 27.81 -0.07
C SER A 361 22.46 27.10 -1.39
N ALA A 362 21.42 26.76 -2.16
CA ALA A 362 21.51 26.11 -3.47
C ALA A 362 22.29 24.76 -3.49
N PRO A 363 21.87 23.71 -2.76
CA PRO A 363 20.61 23.55 -2.03
C PRO A 363 20.65 24.07 -0.59
N ILE A 364 19.47 24.18 0.01
CA ILE A 364 19.28 24.54 1.42
C ILE A 364 18.97 23.26 2.19
N ASN A 365 19.69 22.99 3.27
CA ASN A 365 19.35 21.95 4.23
C ASN A 365 18.39 22.54 5.26
N ILE A 366 17.19 21.99 5.36
CA ILE A 366 16.15 22.49 6.26
C ILE A 366 15.75 21.37 7.24
N VAL A 367 15.65 21.74 8.50
CA VAL A 367 15.08 20.89 9.55
C VAL A 367 13.63 21.30 9.77
N TRP A 368 12.76 20.32 9.63
CA TRP A 368 11.33 20.45 9.87
C TRP A 368 10.93 19.73 11.15
N ARG A 369 10.03 20.33 11.93
CA ARG A 369 9.36 19.65 13.04
C ARG A 369 8.02 19.14 12.58
N LEU A 370 7.78 17.85 12.78
CA LEU A 370 6.53 17.16 12.49
C LEU A 370 5.50 17.51 13.58
N LYS A 371 4.29 17.92 13.20
CA LYS A 371 3.21 18.20 14.15
C LYS A 371 2.76 16.92 14.90
N THR A 372 2.90 15.76 14.27
CA THR A 372 2.62 14.45 14.87
C THR A 372 3.87 13.58 14.83
N PRO A 373 4.23 12.85 15.89
CA PRO A 373 5.39 11.95 15.87
C PRO A 373 5.22 10.81 14.87
N LEU A 374 6.33 10.39 14.26
CA LEU A 374 6.36 9.20 13.42
C LEU A 374 6.14 7.93 14.25
N SER A 375 5.38 6.99 13.70
CA SER A 375 5.37 5.63 14.24
C SER A 375 6.74 4.97 14.10
N SER A 376 7.04 3.97 14.93
CA SER A 376 8.34 3.26 14.88
C SER A 376 8.62 2.68 13.48
N HIS A 377 7.58 2.21 12.79
CA HIS A 377 7.72 1.69 11.42
C HIS A 377 8.10 2.78 10.41
N LEU A 378 7.42 3.94 10.44
CA LEU A 378 7.74 5.07 9.56
C LEU A 378 9.12 5.65 9.87
N LEU A 379 9.50 5.71 11.14
CA LEU A 379 10.81 6.15 11.54
C LEU A 379 11.90 5.26 10.94
N GLN A 380 11.76 3.94 11.02
CA GLN A 380 12.69 3.00 10.40
C GLN A 380 12.82 3.19 8.89
N ILE A 381 11.70 3.36 8.17
CA ILE A 381 11.72 3.65 6.73
C ILE A 381 12.47 4.94 6.45
N CYS A 382 12.17 6.01 7.19
CA CYS A 382 12.77 7.33 6.98
C CYS A 382 14.23 7.44 7.44
N GLN A 383 14.77 6.48 8.18
CA GLN A 383 16.17 6.40 8.61
C GLN A 383 17.01 5.44 7.76
N ALA A 384 16.42 4.62 6.91
CA ALA A 384 17.10 3.57 6.13
C ALA A 384 18.10 4.10 5.08
N SER A 385 18.19 5.42 4.89
CA SER A 385 19.13 6.08 3.96
C SER A 385 20.42 6.58 4.63
N ARG A 386 20.63 6.27 5.91
CA ARG A 386 21.87 6.58 6.64
C ARG A 386 22.93 5.49 6.54
#